data_3e71d0e92dc919b3c87ba3fa9becb5a9
#
_entry.id   3e71d0e92dc919b3c87ba3fa9becb5a9
#
_cell.length_a   1.000
_cell.length_b   1.000
_cell.length_c   1.000
_cell.angle_alpha   90.00
_cell.angle_beta   90.00
_cell.angle_gamma   90.00
#
_symmetry.space_group_name_H-M   'P 1'
#
loop_
_entity.id
_entity.type
_entity.pdbx_description
1 polymer ?
#
loop_
_entity_poly.entity_id
_entity_poly.type
_entity_poly.pdbx_seq_one_letter_code
_entity_poly.pdbx_strand_id
1 'polypeptide(L)'
;QIQMLLTILFRVVVYAPIIAIGGFIRVLFNSDASMAWIIGLAVICIFIIVLTLMIIAMPRFKILQKLVDKLNLVSREILTGSQVIRAFNTEEREEKRFDGANTDLMKTQVFVNRAMSIMMPALMLVMNCITVLIVWIGGHNANEGIMQVGDVMAFIQYTMQIVMAFLMISMVSIMLPRASVSAERINEVLETKIKDKEETKQFKADKKGYVEFKDVSFHYPDADTEVITDISFTAKPGETTALIGSTGSGKSTIVNLIPRFYDVTGGELLVDGVNVKDVSQKELRKRIGFVPQKGILFSGTIESNIKYGNENITDEQMVEAAQIAQAEEFIETKPQKYQEPISQGGGNVSGGQKQRLS
;
A
#
# COMPACT_ATOMS: atom_id res chain seq x y z
N GLN A 1 -8.40 -0.79 -8.03
CA GLN A 1 -8.41 0.51 -8.72
C GLN A 1 -8.05 0.36 -10.19
N ILE A 2 -6.96 -0.33 -10.55
CA ILE A 2 -6.52 -0.53 -11.95
C ILE A 2 -7.58 -1.29 -12.77
N GLN A 3 -8.12 -2.40 -12.25
CA GLN A 3 -9.18 -3.15 -12.93
C GLN A 3 -10.43 -2.29 -13.19
N MET A 4 -10.86 -1.51 -12.19
CA MET A 4 -12.00 -0.62 -12.31
C MET A 4 -11.72 0.48 -13.35
N LEU A 5 -10.51 1.03 -13.36
CA LEU A 5 -10.10 2.02 -14.36
C LEU A 5 -10.09 1.43 -15.76
N LEU A 6 -9.49 0.25 -15.97
CA LEU A 6 -9.48 -0.41 -17.30
C LEU A 6 -10.91 -0.63 -17.82
N THR A 7 -11.82 -1.12 -16.95
CA THR A 7 -13.21 -1.33 -17.34
C THR A 7 -13.91 -0.02 -17.74
N ILE A 8 -13.70 1.04 -16.97
CA ILE A 8 -14.27 2.36 -17.26
C ILE A 8 -13.60 2.97 -18.51
N LEU A 9 -12.29 2.81 -18.65
CA LEU A 9 -11.52 3.34 -19.78
C LEU A 9 -11.99 2.69 -21.10
N PHE A 10 -12.15 1.36 -21.16
CA PHE A 10 -12.73 0.70 -22.32
C PHE A 10 -14.14 1.18 -22.63
N ARG A 11 -14.98 1.32 -21.62
CA ARG A 11 -16.36 1.78 -21.79
C ARG A 11 -16.41 3.25 -22.22
N VAL A 12 -15.56 4.13 -21.70
CA VAL A 12 -15.59 5.55 -21.98
C VAL A 12 -14.80 5.92 -23.24
N VAL A 13 -13.60 5.35 -23.43
CA VAL A 13 -12.75 5.68 -24.59
C VAL A 13 -13.29 5.07 -25.88
N VAL A 14 -13.97 3.94 -25.81
CA VAL A 14 -14.54 3.30 -27.01
C VAL A 14 -16.00 3.70 -27.20
N TYR A 15 -16.83 3.50 -26.18
CA TYR A 15 -18.27 3.66 -26.31
C TYR A 15 -18.72 5.14 -26.33
N ALA A 16 -18.16 6.01 -25.50
CA ALA A 16 -18.58 7.41 -25.45
C ALA A 16 -18.26 8.21 -26.73
N PRO A 17 -17.06 8.09 -27.35
CA PRO A 17 -16.79 8.74 -28.64
C PRO A 17 -17.67 8.21 -29.77
N ILE A 18 -17.93 6.90 -29.83
CA ILE A 18 -18.80 6.31 -30.85
C ILE A 18 -20.22 6.88 -30.74
N ILE A 19 -20.77 6.97 -29.54
CA ILE A 19 -22.10 7.56 -29.33
C ILE A 19 -22.11 9.05 -29.61
N ALA A 20 -21.10 9.80 -29.14
CA ALA A 20 -21.01 11.23 -29.37
C ALA A 20 -20.88 11.56 -30.84
N ILE A 21 -19.94 10.92 -31.54
CA ILE A 21 -19.73 11.12 -32.98
C ILE A 21 -20.92 10.61 -33.78
N GLY A 22 -21.43 9.40 -33.49
CA GLY A 22 -22.58 8.83 -34.15
C GLY A 22 -23.86 9.67 -33.95
N GLY A 23 -24.08 10.17 -32.74
CA GLY A 23 -25.18 11.08 -32.46
C GLY A 23 -25.04 12.41 -33.21
N PHE A 24 -23.82 12.99 -33.21
CA PHE A 24 -23.52 14.22 -33.93
C PHE A 24 -23.69 14.10 -35.45
N ILE A 25 -23.18 13.00 -36.03
CA ILE A 25 -23.35 12.69 -37.46
C ILE A 25 -24.85 12.54 -37.80
N ARG A 26 -25.61 11.81 -37.00
CA ARG A 26 -27.05 11.64 -37.20
C ARG A 26 -27.82 12.97 -37.17
N VAL A 27 -27.46 13.87 -36.24
CA VAL A 27 -28.04 15.19 -36.15
C VAL A 27 -27.72 16.04 -37.41
N LEU A 28 -26.48 15.95 -37.93
CA LEU A 28 -26.09 16.71 -39.12
C LEU A 28 -26.74 16.20 -40.42
N PHE A 29 -26.92 14.87 -40.55
CA PHE A 29 -27.39 14.24 -41.78
C PHE A 29 -28.91 14.00 -41.87
N ASN A 30 -29.58 13.83 -40.72
CA ASN A 30 -31.01 13.45 -40.68
C ASN A 30 -31.92 14.51 -40.05
N SER A 31 -31.38 15.56 -39.43
CA SER A 31 -32.17 16.64 -38.81
C SER A 31 -31.71 17.97 -39.38
N ASP A 32 -32.63 18.91 -39.47
CA ASP A 32 -32.24 20.27 -39.87
C ASP A 32 -31.08 20.79 -39.01
N ALA A 33 -29.97 21.10 -39.66
CA ALA A 33 -28.77 21.67 -39.02
C ALA A 33 -29.11 22.94 -38.19
N SER A 34 -30.29 23.52 -38.42
CA SER A 34 -30.80 24.68 -37.69
C SER A 34 -30.96 24.45 -36.17
N MET A 35 -31.11 23.17 -35.69
CA MET A 35 -31.24 22.86 -34.28
C MET A 35 -29.95 22.36 -33.63
N ALA A 36 -28.87 22.12 -34.40
CA ALA A 36 -27.61 21.58 -33.88
C ALA A 36 -26.94 22.47 -32.81
N TRP A 37 -27.17 23.78 -32.85
CA TRP A 37 -26.67 24.73 -31.85
C TRP A 37 -27.22 24.45 -30.43
N ILE A 38 -28.39 23.83 -30.28
CA ILE A 38 -28.99 23.48 -29.01
C ILE A 38 -28.13 22.45 -28.28
N ILE A 39 -27.58 21.48 -29.02
CA ILE A 39 -26.64 20.50 -28.48
C ILE A 39 -25.36 21.17 -28.03
N GLY A 40 -24.84 22.10 -28.86
CA GLY A 40 -23.68 22.91 -28.48
C GLY A 40 -23.91 23.70 -27.18
N LEU A 41 -25.08 24.32 -27.05
CA LEU A 41 -25.48 25.06 -25.85
C LEU A 41 -25.55 24.12 -24.63
N ALA A 42 -26.15 22.91 -24.77
CA ALA A 42 -26.22 21.92 -23.70
C ALA A 42 -24.83 21.51 -23.21
N VAL A 43 -23.93 21.19 -24.13
CA VAL A 43 -22.55 20.78 -23.82
C VAL A 43 -21.79 21.90 -23.12
N ILE A 44 -21.92 23.16 -23.61
CA ILE A 44 -21.26 24.31 -23.00
C ILE A 44 -21.79 24.54 -21.58
N CYS A 45 -23.11 24.52 -21.37
CA CYS A 45 -23.70 24.70 -20.03
C CYS A 45 -23.22 23.64 -19.05
N ILE A 46 -23.20 22.37 -19.46
CA ILE A 46 -22.72 21.26 -18.63
C ILE A 46 -21.24 21.41 -18.37
N PHE A 47 -20.44 21.77 -19.37
CA PHE A 47 -19.00 22.01 -19.19
C PHE A 47 -18.72 23.09 -18.15
N ILE A 48 -19.46 24.21 -18.21
CA ILE A 48 -19.33 25.31 -17.24
C ILE A 48 -19.69 24.82 -15.83
N ILE A 49 -20.77 24.07 -15.66
CA ILE A 49 -21.16 23.48 -14.36
C ILE A 49 -20.07 22.58 -13.82
N VAL A 50 -19.61 21.63 -14.62
CA VAL A 50 -18.57 20.65 -14.21
C VAL A 50 -17.26 21.38 -13.88
N LEU A 51 -16.84 22.32 -14.72
CA LEU A 51 -15.62 23.09 -14.51
C LEU A 51 -15.68 23.92 -13.21
N THR A 52 -16.80 24.62 -12.99
CA THR A 52 -17.01 25.43 -11.78
C THR A 52 -16.96 24.57 -10.52
N LEU A 53 -17.65 23.42 -10.53
CA LEU A 53 -17.63 22.47 -9.40
C LEU A 53 -16.23 21.88 -9.18
N MET A 54 -15.49 21.57 -10.24
CA MET A 54 -14.11 21.12 -10.12
C MET A 54 -13.20 22.16 -9.48
N ILE A 55 -13.28 23.43 -9.94
CA ILE A 55 -12.47 24.52 -9.38
C ILE A 55 -12.76 24.71 -7.87
N ILE A 56 -14.02 24.57 -7.46
CA ILE A 56 -14.44 24.73 -6.05
C ILE A 56 -14.06 23.50 -5.21
N ALA A 57 -14.26 22.30 -5.72
CA ALA A 57 -14.12 21.05 -4.95
C ALA A 57 -12.68 20.53 -4.90
N MET A 58 -11.89 20.63 -5.99
CA MET A 58 -10.54 20.06 -6.05
C MET A 58 -9.58 20.53 -4.95
N PRO A 59 -9.49 21.83 -4.61
CA PRO A 59 -8.64 22.27 -3.51
C PRO A 59 -9.06 21.66 -2.17
N ARG A 60 -10.36 21.50 -1.96
CA ARG A 60 -10.93 20.93 -0.74
C ARG A 60 -10.69 19.42 -0.63
N PHE A 61 -10.67 18.69 -1.73
CA PHE A 61 -10.29 17.27 -1.74
C PHE A 61 -8.85 17.04 -1.26
N LYS A 62 -7.91 17.90 -1.64
CA LYS A 62 -6.52 17.84 -1.15
C LYS A 62 -6.44 18.10 0.36
N ILE A 63 -7.21 19.05 0.87
CA ILE A 63 -7.29 19.34 2.31
C ILE A 63 -7.93 18.16 3.04
N LEU A 64 -9.01 17.61 2.50
CA LEU A 64 -9.73 16.47 3.07
C LEU A 64 -8.78 15.28 3.29
N GLN A 65 -7.92 14.96 2.33
CA GLN A 65 -6.96 13.87 2.47
C GLN A 65 -6.01 14.10 3.65
N LYS A 66 -5.47 15.31 3.78
CA LYS A 66 -4.60 15.67 4.92
C LYS A 66 -5.32 15.58 6.26
N LEU A 67 -6.61 15.92 6.31
CA LEU A 67 -7.40 15.83 7.53
C LEU A 67 -7.73 14.38 7.90
N VAL A 68 -7.95 13.51 6.91
CA VAL A 68 -8.08 12.06 7.13
C VAL A 68 -6.78 11.49 7.70
N ASP A 69 -5.64 11.85 7.13
CA ASP A 69 -4.33 11.39 7.62
C ASP A 69 -4.08 11.88 9.06
N LYS A 70 -4.42 13.14 9.38
CA LYS A 70 -4.35 13.71 10.74
C LYS A 70 -5.25 12.95 11.71
N LEU A 71 -6.50 12.65 11.34
CA LEU A 71 -7.43 11.91 12.18
C LEU A 71 -6.92 10.48 12.43
N ASN A 72 -6.42 9.81 11.39
CA ASN A 72 -5.83 8.48 11.52
C ASN A 72 -4.60 8.48 12.43
N LEU A 73 -3.74 9.52 12.34
CA LEU A 73 -2.59 9.67 13.22
C LEU A 73 -3.03 9.78 14.68
N VAL A 74 -3.96 10.70 15.00
CA VAL A 74 -4.49 10.90 16.37
C VAL A 74 -5.14 9.62 16.88
N SER A 75 -5.96 8.94 16.06
CA SER A 75 -6.59 7.67 16.43
C SER A 75 -5.56 6.58 16.76
N ARG A 76 -4.51 6.46 15.97
CA ARG A 76 -3.43 5.50 16.19
C ARG A 76 -2.67 5.80 17.47
N GLU A 77 -2.35 7.06 17.73
CA GLU A 77 -1.66 7.48 18.96
C GLU A 77 -2.50 7.17 20.19
N ILE A 78 -3.81 7.45 20.17
CA ILE A 78 -4.73 7.11 21.28
C ILE A 78 -4.79 5.60 21.51
N LEU A 79 -4.92 4.80 20.44
CA LEU A 79 -5.00 3.35 20.56
C LEU A 79 -3.69 2.73 21.09
N THR A 80 -2.55 3.16 20.59
CA THR A 80 -1.25 2.63 21.03
C THR A 80 -0.85 3.16 22.40
N GLY A 81 -1.24 4.41 22.73
CA GLY A 81 -0.95 5.07 23.99
C GLY A 81 -2.01 4.88 25.09
N SER A 82 -3.03 4.03 24.86
CA SER A 82 -4.19 3.94 25.76
C SER A 82 -3.84 3.66 27.24
N GLN A 83 -2.82 2.84 27.49
CA GLN A 83 -2.36 2.57 28.86
C GLN A 83 -1.73 3.81 29.52
N VAL A 84 -0.97 4.59 28.74
CA VAL A 84 -0.34 5.83 29.23
C VAL A 84 -1.41 6.89 29.50
N ILE A 85 -2.37 7.05 28.58
CA ILE A 85 -3.49 7.98 28.71
C ILE A 85 -4.26 7.71 30.02
N ARG A 86 -4.59 6.44 30.29
CA ARG A 86 -5.26 6.02 31.54
C ARG A 86 -4.40 6.20 32.78
N ALA A 87 -3.10 5.87 32.68
CA ALA A 87 -2.19 6.02 33.83
C ALA A 87 -2.05 7.48 34.31
N PHE A 88 -2.17 8.43 33.35
CA PHE A 88 -2.07 9.87 33.67
C PHE A 88 -3.41 10.60 33.73
N ASN A 89 -4.56 9.91 33.59
CA ASN A 89 -5.92 10.49 33.57
C ASN A 89 -6.04 11.64 32.55
N THR A 90 -5.55 11.43 31.34
CA THR A 90 -5.54 12.47 30.30
C THR A 90 -6.57 12.21 29.20
N GLU A 91 -7.59 11.38 29.46
CA GLU A 91 -8.65 10.99 28.51
C GLU A 91 -9.36 12.21 27.94
N GLU A 92 -9.78 13.15 28.78
CA GLU A 92 -10.49 14.37 28.38
C GLU A 92 -9.64 15.23 27.39
N ARG A 93 -8.34 15.27 27.61
CA ARG A 93 -7.41 16.00 26.71
C ARG A 93 -7.34 15.33 25.34
N GLU A 94 -7.21 14.01 25.31
CA GLU A 94 -7.13 13.25 24.03
C GLU A 94 -8.47 13.23 23.30
N GLU A 95 -9.60 13.19 24.04
CA GLU A 95 -10.94 13.35 23.46
C GLU A 95 -11.10 14.71 22.77
N LYS A 96 -10.73 15.80 23.43
CA LYS A 96 -10.74 17.15 22.83
C LYS A 96 -9.84 17.24 21.59
N ARG A 97 -8.69 16.58 21.62
CA ARG A 97 -7.76 16.51 20.48
C ARG A 97 -8.37 15.77 19.31
N PHE A 98 -9.01 14.63 19.58
CA PHE A 98 -9.74 13.85 18.58
C PHE A 98 -10.91 14.63 18.01
N ASP A 99 -11.75 15.23 18.85
CA ASP A 99 -12.91 16.03 18.44
C ASP A 99 -12.50 17.22 17.58
N GLY A 100 -11.38 17.86 17.89
CA GLY A 100 -10.82 18.91 17.05
C GLY A 100 -10.49 18.42 15.64
N ALA A 101 -9.77 17.31 15.53
CA ALA A 101 -9.41 16.72 14.25
C ALA A 101 -10.65 16.22 13.48
N ASN A 102 -11.61 15.60 14.17
CA ASN A 102 -12.86 15.11 13.61
C ASN A 102 -13.77 16.26 13.13
N THR A 103 -13.87 17.32 13.88
CA THR A 103 -14.65 18.50 13.53
C THR A 103 -14.10 19.20 12.27
N ASP A 104 -12.78 19.32 12.14
CA ASP A 104 -12.13 19.90 10.95
C ASP A 104 -12.43 19.05 9.70
N LEU A 105 -12.32 17.72 9.84
CA LEU A 105 -12.65 16.77 8.79
C LEU A 105 -14.12 16.84 8.42
N MET A 106 -15.02 16.81 9.40
CA MET A 106 -16.48 16.88 9.21
C MET A 106 -16.87 18.16 8.45
N LYS A 107 -16.39 19.34 8.87
CA LYS A 107 -16.70 20.62 8.21
C LYS A 107 -16.27 20.62 6.75
N THR A 108 -15.07 20.11 6.47
CA THR A 108 -14.55 20.05 5.11
C THR A 108 -15.34 19.04 4.26
N GLN A 109 -15.67 17.86 4.83
CA GLN A 109 -16.48 16.83 4.16
C GLN A 109 -17.88 17.32 3.84
N VAL A 110 -18.55 18.00 4.79
CA VAL A 110 -19.88 18.59 4.58
C VAL A 110 -19.86 19.62 3.47
N PHE A 111 -18.83 20.47 3.43
CA PHE A 111 -18.69 21.45 2.35
C PHE A 111 -18.55 20.76 0.98
N VAL A 112 -17.66 19.77 0.87
CA VAL A 112 -17.45 19.01 -0.38
C VAL A 112 -18.75 18.30 -0.80
N ASN A 113 -19.41 17.63 0.15
CA ASN A 113 -20.66 16.92 -0.14
C ASN A 113 -21.78 17.87 -0.57
N ARG A 114 -21.92 19.04 0.05
CA ARG A 114 -22.90 20.06 -0.36
C ARG A 114 -22.61 20.55 -1.77
N ALA A 115 -21.36 20.87 -2.09
CA ALA A 115 -20.96 21.29 -3.43
C ALA A 115 -21.27 20.20 -4.48
N MET A 116 -20.94 18.93 -4.19
CA MET A 116 -21.20 17.81 -5.09
C MET A 116 -22.70 17.48 -5.21
N SER A 117 -23.49 17.67 -4.16
CA SER A 117 -24.95 17.43 -4.19
C SER A 117 -25.69 18.37 -5.12
N ILE A 118 -25.15 19.56 -5.37
CA ILE A 118 -25.75 20.54 -6.31
C ILE A 118 -25.58 20.06 -7.76
N MET A 119 -24.61 19.22 -8.05
CA MET A 119 -24.27 18.80 -9.41
C MET A 119 -25.45 18.13 -10.12
N MET A 120 -26.09 17.12 -9.48
CA MET A 120 -27.21 16.41 -10.11
C MET A 120 -28.45 17.26 -10.36
N PRO A 121 -28.94 18.08 -9.41
CA PRO A 121 -30.04 19.01 -9.68
C PRO A 121 -29.69 20.04 -10.78
N ALA A 122 -28.47 20.56 -10.80
CA ALA A 122 -28.05 21.51 -11.83
C ALA A 122 -28.03 20.88 -13.23
N LEU A 123 -27.52 19.64 -13.34
CA LEU A 123 -27.52 18.89 -14.60
C LEU A 123 -28.96 18.55 -15.05
N MET A 124 -29.83 18.14 -14.14
CA MET A 124 -31.27 17.90 -14.45
C MET A 124 -31.96 19.17 -14.91
N LEU A 125 -31.68 20.32 -14.29
CA LEU A 125 -32.24 21.62 -14.71
C LEU A 125 -31.84 21.92 -16.15
N VAL A 126 -30.55 21.82 -16.48
CA VAL A 126 -30.06 22.06 -17.85
C VAL A 126 -30.73 21.09 -18.82
N MET A 127 -30.78 19.80 -18.51
CA MET A 127 -31.40 18.78 -19.38
C MET A 127 -32.87 19.06 -19.63
N ASN A 128 -33.65 19.41 -18.60
CA ASN A 128 -35.07 19.75 -18.74
C ASN A 128 -35.26 21.02 -19.54
N CYS A 129 -34.47 22.09 -19.29
CA CYS A 129 -34.53 23.32 -20.08
C CYS A 129 -34.21 23.05 -21.55
N ILE A 130 -33.18 22.26 -21.84
CA ILE A 130 -32.82 21.87 -23.22
C ILE A 130 -33.96 21.07 -23.88
N THR A 131 -34.57 20.14 -23.15
CA THR A 131 -35.71 19.36 -23.66
C THR A 131 -36.90 20.25 -23.99
N VAL A 132 -37.25 21.18 -23.11
CA VAL A 132 -38.32 22.18 -23.38
C VAL A 132 -37.98 23.01 -24.61
N LEU A 133 -36.74 23.45 -24.74
CA LEU A 133 -36.29 24.25 -25.90
C LEU A 133 -36.39 23.45 -27.22
N ILE A 134 -36.00 22.16 -27.19
CA ILE A 134 -36.12 21.27 -28.35
C ILE A 134 -37.59 21.07 -28.74
N VAL A 135 -38.46 20.83 -27.75
CA VAL A 135 -39.90 20.66 -28.01
C VAL A 135 -40.53 21.95 -28.55
N TRP A 136 -40.14 23.09 -28.01
CA TRP A 136 -40.64 24.40 -28.45
C TRP A 136 -40.24 24.71 -29.91
N ILE A 137 -38.96 24.64 -30.24
CA ILE A 137 -38.44 24.94 -31.57
C ILE A 137 -38.84 23.85 -32.59
N GLY A 138 -38.67 22.53 -32.18
CA GLY A 138 -39.02 21.42 -33.02
C GLY A 138 -40.53 21.32 -33.30
N GLY A 139 -41.38 21.65 -32.31
CA GLY A 139 -42.84 21.76 -32.48
C GLY A 139 -43.22 22.85 -33.46
N HIS A 140 -42.53 23.99 -33.41
CA HIS A 140 -42.76 25.08 -34.37
C HIS A 140 -42.38 24.66 -35.79
N ASN A 141 -41.20 24.07 -35.96
CA ASN A 141 -40.72 23.58 -37.26
C ASN A 141 -41.61 22.43 -37.80
N ALA A 142 -42.16 21.57 -36.91
CA ALA A 142 -43.08 20.53 -37.31
C ALA A 142 -44.44 21.09 -37.80
N ASN A 143 -44.94 22.18 -37.18
CA ASN A 143 -46.15 22.86 -37.60
C ASN A 143 -45.99 23.57 -38.97
N GLU A 144 -44.77 24.01 -39.28
CA GLU A 144 -44.43 24.60 -40.58
C GLU A 144 -44.12 23.52 -41.65
N GLY A 145 -44.18 22.23 -41.30
CA GLY A 145 -43.90 21.13 -42.22
C GLY A 145 -42.42 20.93 -42.56
N ILE A 146 -41.50 21.61 -41.86
CA ILE A 146 -40.05 21.53 -42.03
C ILE A 146 -39.51 20.25 -41.44
N MET A 147 -40.12 19.72 -40.38
CA MET A 147 -39.64 18.56 -39.61
C MET A 147 -40.80 17.63 -39.23
N GLN A 148 -40.54 16.32 -39.13
CA GLN A 148 -41.52 15.36 -38.62
C GLN A 148 -41.47 15.27 -37.07
N VAL A 149 -42.62 14.96 -36.43
CA VAL A 149 -42.65 14.77 -34.97
C VAL A 149 -41.66 13.70 -34.49
N GLY A 150 -41.45 12.68 -35.31
CA GLY A 150 -40.48 11.60 -35.05
C GLY A 150 -39.04 12.13 -34.97
N ASP A 151 -38.68 13.13 -35.77
CA ASP A 151 -37.35 13.76 -35.76
C ASP A 151 -37.11 14.56 -34.48
N VAL A 152 -38.13 15.23 -33.95
CA VAL A 152 -38.05 15.95 -32.65
C VAL A 152 -37.77 14.97 -31.52
N MET A 153 -38.46 13.81 -31.51
CA MET A 153 -38.23 12.77 -30.52
C MET A 153 -36.81 12.16 -30.62
N ALA A 154 -36.36 11.90 -31.86
CA ALA A 154 -35.01 11.42 -32.12
C ALA A 154 -33.94 12.44 -31.66
N PHE A 155 -34.19 13.74 -31.91
CA PHE A 155 -33.28 14.82 -31.50
C PHE A 155 -33.13 14.90 -29.95
N ILE A 156 -34.22 14.77 -29.20
CA ILE A 156 -34.18 14.68 -27.73
C ILE A 156 -33.31 13.52 -27.29
N GLN A 157 -33.52 12.34 -27.90
CA GLN A 157 -32.78 11.12 -27.55
C GLN A 157 -31.28 11.26 -27.86
N TYR A 158 -30.92 11.81 -29.02
CA TYR A 158 -29.51 12.05 -29.36
C TYR A 158 -28.85 13.08 -28.45
N THR A 159 -29.54 14.16 -28.11
CA THR A 159 -29.05 15.15 -27.15
C THR A 159 -28.76 14.54 -25.80
N MET A 160 -29.67 13.71 -25.28
CA MET A 160 -29.48 12.96 -24.04
C MET A 160 -28.25 12.06 -24.10
N GLN A 161 -28.05 11.31 -25.17
CA GLN A 161 -26.91 10.43 -25.36
C GLN A 161 -25.59 11.18 -25.44
N ILE A 162 -25.52 12.30 -26.17
CA ILE A 162 -24.32 13.14 -26.29
C ILE A 162 -23.94 13.72 -24.93
N VAL A 163 -24.91 14.23 -24.18
CA VAL A 163 -24.69 14.77 -22.84
C VAL A 163 -24.18 13.68 -21.89
N MET A 164 -24.78 12.49 -21.90
CA MET A 164 -24.34 11.37 -21.09
C MET A 164 -22.92 10.92 -21.47
N ALA A 165 -22.57 10.87 -22.75
CA ALA A 165 -21.22 10.59 -23.22
C ALA A 165 -20.21 11.62 -22.69
N PHE A 166 -20.55 12.90 -22.72
CA PHE A 166 -19.72 13.98 -22.19
C PHE A 166 -19.49 13.84 -20.67
N LEU A 167 -20.54 13.52 -19.91
CA LEU A 167 -20.43 13.27 -18.47
C LEU A 167 -19.53 12.07 -18.16
N MET A 168 -19.62 10.99 -18.95
CA MET A 168 -18.73 9.83 -18.80
C MET A 168 -17.27 10.19 -19.05
N ILE A 169 -16.98 10.99 -20.08
CA ILE A 169 -15.61 11.47 -20.35
C ILE A 169 -15.09 12.32 -19.20
N SER A 170 -15.93 13.20 -18.65
CA SER A 170 -15.58 14.05 -17.50
C SER A 170 -15.23 13.22 -16.25
N MET A 171 -15.92 12.11 -16.02
CA MET A 171 -15.61 11.20 -14.91
C MET A 171 -14.23 10.55 -15.02
N VAL A 172 -13.82 10.18 -16.22
CA VAL A 172 -12.47 9.58 -16.45
C VAL A 172 -11.37 10.57 -16.11
N SER A 173 -11.55 11.85 -16.46
CA SER A 173 -10.58 12.91 -16.16
C SER A 173 -10.28 13.03 -14.65
N ILE A 174 -11.24 12.68 -13.79
CA ILE A 174 -11.05 12.68 -12.32
C ILE A 174 -10.35 11.40 -11.84
N MET A 175 -10.60 10.26 -12.48
CA MET A 175 -10.06 8.96 -12.07
C MET A 175 -8.65 8.69 -12.60
N LEU A 176 -8.31 9.25 -13.77
CA LEU A 176 -7.03 9.02 -14.44
C LEU A 176 -5.80 9.38 -13.56
N PRO A 177 -5.74 10.54 -12.88
CA PRO A 177 -4.61 10.86 -12.01
C PRO A 177 -4.43 9.89 -10.85
N ARG A 178 -5.52 9.38 -10.26
CA ARG A 178 -5.46 8.40 -9.17
C ARG A 178 -4.90 7.06 -9.62
N ALA A 179 -5.28 6.65 -10.81
CA ALA A 179 -4.78 5.41 -11.37
C ALA A 179 -3.32 5.52 -11.80
N SER A 180 -2.90 6.68 -12.34
CA SER A 180 -1.50 6.95 -12.67
C SER A 180 -0.59 6.81 -11.46
N VAL A 181 -0.94 7.43 -10.31
CA VAL A 181 -0.18 7.28 -9.07
C VAL A 181 -0.16 5.84 -8.57
N SER A 182 -1.27 5.11 -8.72
CA SER A 182 -1.29 3.68 -8.32
C SER A 182 -0.42 2.81 -9.23
N ALA A 183 -0.39 3.10 -10.53
CA ALA A 183 0.46 2.41 -11.50
C ALA A 183 1.94 2.71 -11.25
N GLU A 184 2.29 3.98 -10.96
CA GLU A 184 3.65 4.39 -10.63
C GLU A 184 4.18 3.66 -9.40
N ARG A 185 3.40 3.56 -8.32
CA ARG A 185 3.77 2.79 -7.12
C ARG A 185 3.98 1.30 -7.38
N ILE A 186 3.17 0.71 -8.25
CA ILE A 186 3.36 -0.69 -8.65
C ILE A 186 4.64 -0.83 -9.47
N ASN A 187 4.86 0.08 -10.41
CA ASN A 187 6.06 0.08 -11.25
C ASN A 187 7.33 0.26 -10.42
N GLU A 188 7.32 1.13 -9.42
CA GLU A 188 8.42 1.31 -8.46
C GLU A 188 8.80 -0.01 -7.77
N VAL A 189 7.80 -0.80 -7.35
CA VAL A 189 8.06 -2.13 -6.77
C VAL A 189 8.59 -3.11 -7.80
N LEU A 190 8.01 -3.13 -9.01
CA LEU A 190 8.45 -4.04 -10.08
C LEU A 190 9.84 -3.71 -10.62
N GLU A 191 10.22 -2.44 -10.64
CA GLU A 191 11.54 -1.98 -11.10
C GLU A 191 12.61 -2.04 -9.99
N THR A 192 12.21 -2.31 -8.74
CA THR A 192 13.15 -2.45 -7.64
C THR A 192 14.10 -3.61 -7.92
N LYS A 193 15.35 -3.26 -8.19
CA LYS A 193 16.40 -4.27 -8.45
C LYS A 193 16.76 -4.94 -7.13
N ILE A 194 16.57 -6.25 -7.08
CA ILE A 194 17.08 -7.09 -5.99
C ILE A 194 18.61 -7.04 -6.11
N LYS A 195 19.26 -6.49 -5.08
CA LYS A 195 20.74 -6.39 -5.03
C LYS A 195 21.41 -7.75 -4.80
N ASP A 196 20.66 -8.73 -4.30
CA ASP A 196 21.14 -10.08 -4.07
C ASP A 196 21.30 -10.80 -5.43
N LYS A 197 22.51 -10.74 -5.97
CA LYS A 197 22.87 -11.66 -7.04
C LYS A 197 22.93 -13.05 -6.43
N GLU A 198 22.17 -14.00 -6.99
CA GLU A 198 22.39 -15.41 -6.75
C GLU A 198 23.78 -15.77 -7.30
N GLU A 199 24.81 -15.61 -6.50
CA GLU A 199 26.13 -16.08 -6.88
C GLU A 199 26.15 -17.59 -6.70
N THR A 200 26.43 -18.26 -7.79
CA THR A 200 26.33 -19.74 -7.94
C THR A 200 27.60 -20.47 -7.51
N LYS A 201 28.50 -19.85 -6.78
CA LYS A 201 29.68 -20.53 -6.28
C LYS A 201 29.26 -21.51 -5.18
N GLN A 202 29.62 -22.78 -5.36
CA GLN A 202 29.48 -23.80 -4.34
C GLN A 202 30.33 -23.41 -3.10
N PHE A 203 29.75 -23.54 -1.92
CA PHE A 203 30.44 -23.29 -0.68
C PHE A 203 31.50 -24.40 -0.44
N LYS A 204 32.74 -24.19 -0.90
CA LYS A 204 33.86 -25.11 -0.65
C LYS A 204 34.59 -24.59 0.59
N ALA A 205 34.25 -25.16 1.75
CA ALA A 205 34.87 -24.78 3.01
C ALA A 205 36.17 -25.57 3.23
N ASP A 206 37.26 -24.89 3.50
CA ASP A 206 38.52 -25.48 3.93
C ASP A 206 38.59 -25.65 5.46
N LYS A 207 37.71 -24.96 6.19
CA LYS A 207 37.61 -24.92 7.65
C LYS A 207 36.14 -25.16 8.06
N LYS A 208 35.89 -25.47 9.32
CA LYS A 208 34.56 -25.63 9.88
C LYS A 208 34.44 -24.87 11.21
N GLY A 209 33.44 -23.99 11.33
CA GLY A 209 33.13 -23.25 12.55
C GLY A 209 34.03 -22.04 12.76
N TYR A 210 34.64 -21.46 11.71
CA TYR A 210 35.44 -20.24 11.76
C TYR A 210 34.63 -19.04 11.26
N VAL A 211 34.72 -17.92 11.98
CA VAL A 211 34.23 -16.62 11.52
C VAL A 211 35.40 -15.63 11.64
N GLU A 212 35.75 -14.98 10.54
CA GLU A 212 36.89 -14.07 10.48
C GLU A 212 36.47 -12.73 9.87
N PHE A 213 36.67 -11.65 10.62
CA PHE A 213 36.51 -10.27 10.17
C PHE A 213 37.91 -9.72 9.84
N LYS A 214 38.08 -9.14 8.64
CA LYS A 214 39.32 -8.52 8.17
C LYS A 214 39.02 -7.10 7.74
N ASP A 215 39.38 -6.15 8.55
CA ASP A 215 39.27 -4.69 8.35
C ASP A 215 37.84 -4.32 7.90
N VAL A 216 36.83 -4.94 8.54
CA VAL A 216 35.42 -4.81 8.15
C VAL A 216 34.89 -3.47 8.59
N SER A 217 34.39 -2.70 7.62
CA SER A 217 33.62 -1.47 7.81
C SER A 217 32.21 -1.64 7.25
N PHE A 218 31.24 -0.99 7.90
CA PHE A 218 29.85 -1.06 7.49
C PHE A 218 29.05 0.18 7.85
N HIS A 219 28.24 0.66 6.90
CA HIS A 219 27.13 1.60 7.11
C HIS A 219 25.82 1.07 6.55
N TYR A 220 24.69 1.45 7.13
CA TYR A 220 23.37 1.11 6.57
C TYR A 220 23.11 1.87 5.27
N PRO A 221 22.30 1.34 4.34
CA PRO A 221 22.09 1.91 3.00
C PRO A 221 21.71 3.39 2.97
N ASP A 222 21.00 3.87 4.00
CA ASP A 222 20.47 5.24 4.07
C ASP A 222 21.23 6.10 5.10
N ALA A 223 22.42 5.65 5.57
CA ALA A 223 23.20 6.36 6.56
C ALA A 223 24.51 6.89 5.95
N ASP A 224 24.81 8.17 6.19
CA ASP A 224 26.04 8.81 5.76
C ASP A 224 27.25 8.49 6.68
N THR A 225 27.00 7.88 7.84
CA THR A 225 28.04 7.57 8.84
C THR A 225 28.25 6.07 8.99
N GLU A 226 29.49 5.66 9.11
CA GLU A 226 29.85 4.27 9.40
C GLU A 226 29.42 3.91 10.82
N VAL A 227 28.80 2.74 10.97
CA VAL A 227 28.40 2.15 12.25
C VAL A 227 29.53 1.26 12.81
N ILE A 228 30.31 0.67 11.92
CA ILE A 228 31.44 -0.20 12.22
C ILE A 228 32.60 0.25 11.32
N THR A 229 33.78 0.40 11.89
CA THR A 229 35.02 0.82 11.20
C THR A 229 36.16 -0.10 11.57
N ASP A 230 36.86 -0.65 10.58
CA ASP A 230 38.09 -1.42 10.68
C ASP A 230 38.10 -2.54 11.75
N ILE A 231 36.99 -3.31 11.81
CA ILE A 231 36.87 -4.42 12.77
C ILE A 231 37.60 -5.65 12.25
N SER A 232 38.58 -6.12 13.03
CA SER A 232 39.33 -7.35 12.74
C SER A 232 39.36 -8.27 13.95
N PHE A 233 38.85 -9.49 13.83
CA PHE A 233 38.95 -10.55 14.81
C PHE A 233 38.64 -11.92 14.18
N THR A 234 38.99 -12.99 14.89
CA THR A 234 38.68 -14.37 14.49
C THR A 234 38.01 -15.11 15.64
N ALA A 235 36.82 -15.66 15.37
CA ALA A 235 36.15 -16.63 16.26
C ALA A 235 36.46 -18.04 15.77
N LYS A 236 36.99 -18.89 16.66
CA LYS A 236 37.40 -20.26 16.34
C LYS A 236 36.36 -21.30 16.78
N PRO A 237 36.35 -22.48 16.16
CA PRO A 237 35.46 -23.57 16.57
C PRO A 237 35.70 -23.99 18.01
N GLY A 238 34.63 -24.25 18.75
CA GLY A 238 34.70 -24.64 20.17
C GLY A 238 34.95 -23.49 21.14
N GLU A 239 35.17 -22.25 20.66
CA GLU A 239 35.33 -21.07 21.50
C GLU A 239 34.05 -20.22 21.53
N THR A 240 33.79 -19.56 22.66
CA THR A 240 32.74 -18.56 22.78
C THR A 240 33.38 -17.17 22.67
N THR A 241 33.02 -16.42 21.62
CA THR A 241 33.43 -15.04 21.44
C THR A 241 32.33 -14.09 21.90
N ALA A 242 32.62 -13.26 22.92
CA ALA A 242 31.68 -12.28 23.44
C ALA A 242 31.98 -10.86 22.93
N LEU A 243 30.96 -10.20 22.38
CA LEU A 243 31.02 -8.79 21.96
C LEU A 243 30.47 -7.90 23.08
N ILE A 244 31.33 -7.10 23.73
CA ILE A 244 30.99 -6.24 24.85
C ILE A 244 31.11 -4.77 24.43
N GLY A 245 30.22 -3.92 24.91
CA GLY A 245 30.24 -2.49 24.64
C GLY A 245 28.93 -1.81 25.02
N SER A 246 28.91 -0.47 24.96
CA SER A 246 27.73 0.36 25.27
C SER A 246 26.57 0.14 24.27
N THR A 247 25.39 0.61 24.63
CA THR A 247 24.25 0.64 23.67
C THR A 247 24.63 1.53 22.50
N GLY A 248 24.35 1.07 21.27
CA GLY A 248 24.68 1.78 20.04
C GLY A 248 26.10 1.52 19.49
N SER A 249 26.95 0.72 20.16
CA SER A 249 28.32 0.42 19.70
C SER A 249 28.43 -0.58 18.52
N GLY A 250 27.34 -0.92 17.85
CA GLY A 250 27.38 -1.77 16.65
C GLY A 250 27.37 -3.29 16.90
N LYS A 251 27.25 -3.77 18.15
CA LYS A 251 27.28 -5.22 18.47
C LYS A 251 26.26 -6.06 17.67
N SER A 252 25.00 -5.63 17.66
CA SER A 252 23.94 -6.32 16.90
C SER A 252 24.20 -6.25 15.40
N THR A 253 24.83 -5.18 14.91
CA THR A 253 25.20 -5.02 13.51
C THR A 253 26.27 -6.04 13.12
N ILE A 254 27.33 -6.22 13.94
CA ILE A 254 28.38 -7.22 13.71
C ILE A 254 27.74 -8.62 13.59
N VAL A 255 26.86 -8.98 14.53
CA VAL A 255 26.19 -10.31 14.53
C VAL A 255 25.30 -10.46 13.28
N ASN A 256 24.62 -9.40 12.84
CA ASN A 256 23.73 -9.44 11.67
C ASN A 256 24.50 -9.51 10.32
N LEU A 257 25.76 -9.13 10.29
CA LEU A 257 26.61 -9.27 9.09
C LEU A 257 26.98 -10.73 8.82
N ILE A 258 27.10 -11.57 9.85
CA ILE A 258 27.51 -12.98 9.70
C ILE A 258 26.55 -13.79 8.83
N PRO A 259 25.19 -13.76 9.04
CA PRO A 259 24.24 -14.42 8.15
C PRO A 259 23.97 -13.62 6.85
N ARG A 260 24.78 -12.59 6.59
CA ARG A 260 24.64 -11.71 5.41
C ARG A 260 23.24 -11.11 5.29
N PHE A 261 22.71 -10.50 6.37
CA PHE A 261 21.52 -9.65 6.26
C PHE A 261 21.85 -8.33 5.56
N TYR A 262 23.12 -7.94 5.60
CA TYR A 262 23.70 -6.81 4.87
C TYR A 262 25.08 -7.22 4.37
N ASP A 263 25.48 -6.66 3.24
CA ASP A 263 26.85 -6.78 2.74
C ASP A 263 27.76 -5.74 3.42
N VAL A 264 28.97 -6.14 3.80
CA VAL A 264 29.97 -5.22 4.36
C VAL A 264 30.34 -4.17 3.31
N THR A 265 30.56 -2.92 3.73
CA THR A 265 30.92 -1.81 2.85
C THR A 265 32.43 -1.73 2.61
N GLY A 266 33.25 -2.19 3.54
CA GLY A 266 34.70 -2.31 3.45
C GLY A 266 35.20 -3.60 4.06
N GLY A 267 36.42 -4.02 3.70
CA GLY A 267 37.03 -5.24 4.21
C GLY A 267 36.38 -6.55 3.73
N GLU A 268 36.68 -7.65 4.44
CA GLU A 268 36.19 -8.98 4.11
C GLU A 268 35.65 -9.69 5.36
N LEU A 269 34.50 -10.35 5.20
CA LEU A 269 33.92 -11.25 6.18
C LEU A 269 33.94 -12.69 5.64
N LEU A 270 34.63 -13.58 6.34
CA LEU A 270 34.76 -14.97 5.96
C LEU A 270 34.07 -15.87 6.98
N VAL A 271 33.33 -16.84 6.47
CA VAL A 271 32.77 -17.97 7.24
C VAL A 271 33.38 -19.25 6.69
N ASP A 272 33.95 -20.07 7.55
CA ASP A 272 34.67 -21.30 7.19
C ASP A 272 35.78 -21.09 6.13
N GLY A 273 36.39 -19.90 6.11
CA GLY A 273 37.43 -19.50 5.15
C GLY A 273 36.90 -18.98 3.81
N VAL A 274 35.58 -18.91 3.62
CA VAL A 274 34.96 -18.43 2.38
C VAL A 274 34.33 -17.06 2.60
N ASN A 275 34.56 -16.10 1.68
CA ASN A 275 33.95 -14.78 1.76
C ASN A 275 32.43 -14.90 1.60
N VAL A 276 31.69 -14.30 2.53
CA VAL A 276 30.21 -14.37 2.54
C VAL A 276 29.58 -13.75 1.29
N LYS A 277 30.27 -12.85 0.60
CA LYS A 277 29.82 -12.25 -0.67
C LYS A 277 29.89 -13.19 -1.85
N ASP A 278 30.75 -14.21 -1.80
CA ASP A 278 31.02 -15.13 -2.92
C ASP A 278 30.10 -16.34 -2.96
N VAL A 279 29.25 -16.51 -1.97
CA VAL A 279 28.37 -17.69 -1.83
C VAL A 279 26.91 -17.29 -1.77
N SER A 280 26.03 -18.20 -2.16
CA SER A 280 24.59 -17.97 -2.02
C SER A 280 24.20 -17.84 -0.54
N GLN A 281 23.32 -16.91 -0.23
CA GLN A 281 22.80 -16.71 1.13
C GLN A 281 22.19 -18.00 1.71
N LYS A 282 21.55 -18.81 0.86
CA LYS A 282 20.95 -20.08 1.23
C LYS A 282 22.01 -21.07 1.75
N GLU A 283 23.14 -21.21 1.06
CA GLU A 283 24.22 -22.13 1.47
C GLU A 283 24.97 -21.61 2.71
N LEU A 284 25.16 -20.29 2.83
CA LEU A 284 25.73 -19.67 4.01
C LEU A 284 24.86 -19.91 5.24
N ARG A 285 23.56 -19.59 5.16
CA ARG A 285 22.62 -19.68 6.28
C ARG A 285 22.33 -21.11 6.74
N LYS A 286 22.48 -22.11 5.89
CA LYS A 286 22.43 -23.53 6.30
C LYS A 286 23.50 -23.93 7.32
N ARG A 287 24.58 -23.14 7.44
CA ARG A 287 25.72 -23.40 8.35
C ARG A 287 25.66 -22.61 9.65
N ILE A 288 24.71 -21.70 9.76
CA ILE A 288 24.60 -20.73 10.86
C ILE A 288 23.29 -20.95 11.59
N GLY A 289 23.37 -21.22 12.90
CA GLY A 289 22.23 -21.06 13.80
C GLY A 289 22.18 -19.61 14.27
N PHE A 290 21.06 -18.92 14.04
CA PHE A 290 20.90 -17.52 14.42
C PHE A 290 19.75 -17.35 15.41
N VAL A 291 20.06 -16.86 16.62
CA VAL A 291 19.05 -16.51 17.64
C VAL A 291 18.95 -15.00 17.71
N PRO A 292 17.81 -14.39 17.30
CA PRO A 292 17.64 -12.94 17.33
C PRO A 292 17.47 -12.45 18.77
N GLN A 293 17.88 -11.21 19.03
CA GLN A 293 17.70 -10.55 20.33
C GLN A 293 16.21 -10.47 20.72
N LYS A 294 15.31 -10.28 19.76
CA LYS A 294 13.87 -10.28 19.96
C LYS A 294 13.27 -11.46 19.21
N GLY A 295 12.93 -12.51 19.95
CA GLY A 295 12.28 -13.69 19.37
C GLY A 295 10.93 -13.34 18.73
N ILE A 296 10.72 -13.81 17.51
CA ILE A 296 9.46 -13.68 16.77
C ILE A 296 8.91 -15.07 16.54
N LEU A 297 7.66 -15.30 16.96
CA LEU A 297 6.98 -16.57 16.72
C LEU A 297 5.85 -16.38 15.70
N PHE A 298 5.65 -17.38 14.89
CA PHE A 298 4.58 -17.46 13.91
C PHE A 298 3.32 -18.08 14.50
N SER A 299 2.17 -17.72 13.97
CA SER A 299 0.91 -18.36 14.32
C SER A 299 0.94 -19.84 13.97
N GLY A 300 0.57 -20.70 14.89
CA GLY A 300 0.64 -22.15 14.72
C GLY A 300 0.74 -22.84 16.08
N THR A 301 1.59 -23.82 16.21
CA THR A 301 1.87 -24.54 17.46
C THR A 301 3.30 -24.28 17.94
N ILE A 302 3.63 -24.66 19.17
CA ILE A 302 5.02 -24.66 19.67
C ILE A 302 5.88 -25.54 18.75
N GLU A 303 5.42 -26.74 18.41
CA GLU A 303 6.11 -27.64 17.48
C GLU A 303 6.40 -26.97 16.15
N SER A 304 5.38 -26.35 15.51
CA SER A 304 5.57 -25.72 14.20
C SER A 304 6.56 -24.54 14.23
N ASN A 305 6.75 -23.90 15.36
CA ASN A 305 7.74 -22.84 15.54
C ASN A 305 9.16 -23.43 15.74
N ILE A 306 9.32 -24.48 16.53
CA ILE A 306 10.63 -25.14 16.72
C ILE A 306 11.10 -25.80 15.42
N LYS A 307 10.20 -26.45 14.68
CA LYS A 307 10.49 -27.10 13.38
C LYS A 307 10.55 -26.11 12.19
N TYR A 308 10.35 -24.81 12.41
CA TYR A 308 10.21 -23.81 11.33
C TYR A 308 11.39 -23.79 10.35
N GLY A 309 12.61 -23.97 10.83
CA GLY A 309 13.81 -23.95 10.00
C GLY A 309 14.06 -25.23 9.20
N ASN A 310 13.46 -26.35 9.61
CA ASN A 310 13.62 -27.65 8.95
C ASN A 310 12.43 -28.57 9.31
N GLU A 311 11.52 -28.77 8.39
CA GLU A 311 10.33 -29.62 8.57
C GLU A 311 10.65 -31.11 8.77
N ASN A 312 11.88 -31.55 8.46
CA ASN A 312 12.31 -32.95 8.58
C ASN A 312 12.91 -33.28 9.97
N ILE A 313 12.84 -32.36 10.93
CA ILE A 313 13.31 -32.61 12.30
C ILE A 313 12.42 -33.68 12.96
N THR A 314 13.04 -34.71 13.55
CA THR A 314 12.28 -35.70 14.29
C THR A 314 11.77 -35.18 15.62
N ASP A 315 10.79 -35.85 16.23
CA ASP A 315 10.24 -35.43 17.52
C ASP A 315 11.29 -35.50 18.63
N GLU A 316 12.21 -36.50 18.58
CA GLU A 316 13.34 -36.60 19.52
C GLU A 316 14.27 -35.39 19.41
N GLN A 317 14.61 -34.98 18.19
CA GLN A 317 15.46 -33.80 17.95
C GLN A 317 14.76 -32.50 18.40
N MET A 318 13.45 -32.41 18.22
CA MET A 318 12.66 -31.28 18.70
C MET A 318 12.69 -31.18 20.23
N VAL A 319 12.52 -32.31 20.92
CA VAL A 319 12.57 -32.36 22.38
C VAL A 319 13.97 -31.99 22.87
N GLU A 320 15.03 -32.56 22.26
CA GLU A 320 16.42 -32.22 22.57
C GLU A 320 16.69 -30.72 22.40
N ALA A 321 16.24 -30.12 21.32
CA ALA A 321 16.37 -28.66 21.09
C ALA A 321 15.65 -27.87 22.19
N ALA A 322 14.45 -28.28 22.59
CA ALA A 322 13.69 -27.63 23.66
C ALA A 322 14.39 -27.75 25.03
N GLN A 323 15.05 -28.91 25.30
CA GLN A 323 15.86 -29.12 26.50
C GLN A 323 17.10 -28.22 26.53
N ILE A 324 17.84 -28.15 25.42
CA ILE A 324 19.01 -27.27 25.27
C ILE A 324 18.64 -25.82 25.51
N ALA A 325 17.49 -25.38 24.94
CA ALA A 325 16.96 -24.04 25.10
C ALA A 325 16.30 -23.74 26.46
N GLN A 326 16.26 -24.75 27.37
CA GLN A 326 15.56 -24.66 28.66
C GLN A 326 14.08 -24.32 28.51
N ALA A 327 13.46 -24.78 27.40
CA ALA A 327 12.06 -24.51 27.07
C ALA A 327 11.12 -25.64 27.53
N GLU A 328 11.60 -26.83 27.73
CA GLU A 328 10.82 -28.06 28.03
C GLU A 328 9.92 -27.82 29.28
N GLU A 329 10.48 -27.28 30.38
CA GLU A 329 9.75 -27.08 31.62
C GLU A 329 8.43 -26.30 31.40
N PHE A 330 8.48 -25.16 30.69
CA PHE A 330 7.25 -24.39 30.46
C PHE A 330 6.33 -25.02 29.40
N ILE A 331 6.90 -25.79 28.43
CA ILE A 331 6.10 -26.53 27.44
C ILE A 331 5.27 -27.60 28.14
N GLU A 332 5.87 -28.35 29.04
CA GLU A 332 5.19 -29.41 29.80
C GLU A 332 4.06 -28.85 30.72
N THR A 333 4.13 -27.61 31.15
CA THR A 333 3.05 -26.96 31.88
C THR A 333 1.85 -26.57 31.04
N LYS A 334 1.95 -26.58 29.71
CA LYS A 334 0.87 -26.24 28.80
C LYS A 334 -0.11 -27.41 28.62
N PRO A 335 -1.44 -27.13 28.50
CA PRO A 335 -2.45 -28.19 28.33
C PRO A 335 -2.20 -29.09 27.12
N GLN A 336 -1.75 -28.53 26.00
CA GLN A 336 -1.48 -29.27 24.76
C GLN A 336 0.02 -29.44 24.48
N LYS A 337 0.90 -29.13 25.44
CA LYS A 337 2.36 -29.27 25.33
C LYS A 337 2.90 -28.68 24.02
N TYR A 338 3.56 -29.48 23.19
CA TYR A 338 4.11 -29.03 21.88
C TYR A 338 3.03 -28.65 20.88
N GLN A 339 1.79 -29.12 21.03
CA GLN A 339 0.66 -28.76 20.20
C GLN A 339 -0.06 -27.48 20.70
N GLU A 340 0.42 -26.88 21.79
CA GLU A 340 -0.17 -25.63 22.32
C GLU A 340 -0.13 -24.52 21.25
N PRO A 341 -1.27 -23.86 20.99
CA PRO A 341 -1.34 -22.84 19.95
C PRO A 341 -0.56 -21.58 20.33
N ILE A 342 0.19 -21.07 19.37
CA ILE A 342 0.88 -19.77 19.42
C ILE A 342 0.07 -18.76 18.63
N SER A 343 -0.34 -17.68 19.28
CA SER A 343 -1.04 -16.56 18.63
C SER A 343 -0.08 -15.72 17.77
N GLN A 344 -0.63 -14.89 16.90
CA GLN A 344 0.15 -14.01 16.03
C GLN A 344 1.19 -13.19 16.83
N GLY A 345 2.46 -13.30 16.43
CA GLY A 345 3.58 -12.68 17.11
C GLY A 345 3.85 -13.20 18.53
N GLY A 346 3.28 -14.37 18.90
CA GLY A 346 3.46 -14.98 20.22
C GLY A 346 2.85 -14.16 21.34
N GLY A 347 1.70 -13.50 21.14
CA GLY A 347 1.06 -12.66 22.14
C GLY A 347 0.68 -13.38 23.45
N ASN A 348 0.56 -14.71 23.42
CA ASN A 348 0.19 -15.59 24.52
C ASN A 348 1.39 -16.23 25.26
N VAL A 349 2.62 -15.85 24.94
CA VAL A 349 3.84 -16.31 25.62
C VAL A 349 4.70 -15.13 26.07
N SER A 350 5.46 -15.29 27.15
CA SER A 350 6.33 -14.25 27.67
C SER A 350 7.54 -13.97 26.75
N GLY A 351 8.20 -12.81 26.92
CA GLY A 351 9.40 -12.48 26.14
C GLY A 351 10.52 -13.50 26.24
N GLY A 352 10.78 -14.01 27.45
CA GLY A 352 11.77 -15.07 27.69
C GLY A 352 11.36 -16.41 27.07
N GLN A 353 10.07 -16.75 27.09
CA GLN A 353 9.57 -17.95 26.42
C GLN A 353 9.70 -17.84 24.90
N LYS A 354 9.40 -16.67 24.30
CA LYS A 354 9.62 -16.43 22.88
C LYS A 354 11.07 -16.66 22.47
N GLN A 355 11.99 -16.13 23.26
CA GLN A 355 13.42 -16.25 22.97
C GLN A 355 13.91 -17.69 23.05
N ARG A 356 13.37 -18.48 24.00
CA ARG A 356 13.71 -19.91 24.12
C ARG A 356 13.09 -20.78 23.01
N LEU A 357 12.02 -20.32 22.37
CA LEU A 357 11.40 -21.03 21.24
C LEU A 357 11.94 -20.58 19.87
N SER A 358 12.74 -19.51 19.81
CA SER A 358 13.38 -19.01 18.60
C SER A 358 14.71 -19.71 18.35
#